data_5da93a197df88f4a2cda0278d2f81652
#
_entry.id   5da93a197df88f4a2cda0278d2f81652
#
_cell.length_a   1.000
_cell.length_b   1.000
_cell.length_c   1.000
_cell.angle_alpha   90.00
_cell.angle_beta   90.00
_cell.angle_gamma   90.00
#
_symmetry.space_group_name_H-M   'P 1'
#
loop_
_entity.id
_entity.type
_entity.pdbx_description
1 polymer ?
#
loop_
_entity_poly.entity_id
_entity_poly.type
_entity_poly.pdbx_seq_one_letter_code
_entity_poly.pdbx_strand_id
1 'polypeptide(L)'
;LIDTMIDGNGKTLSLTTGPTFLNSSLGSSQGNLKVGEIATYSASYRIKSADVEAGTIDNSVLGKSISQFDNSLVEDISDNGDDTDNNTVDDPTRTFITFTPEYLEIFNLVTPNGDGLNDFFEIRGVENFPNTFVRIYNRWGVLVFETENYENNAASDRVFKGFSKGRITIQQNKRLPVGTYYYI
;
A
#
# COMPACT_ATOMS: atom_id res chain seq x y z
N LEU A 1 25.84 14.30 5.87
CA LEU A 1 24.68 13.87 5.11
C LEU A 1 23.46 14.69 5.50
N ILE A 2 22.63 15.05 4.55
CA ILE A 2 21.33 15.70 4.74
C ILE A 2 20.28 14.82 4.07
N ASP A 3 19.40 14.25 4.88
CA ASP A 3 18.30 13.39 4.42
C ASP A 3 17.05 14.22 4.17
N THR A 4 16.35 13.92 3.08
CA THR A 4 15.09 14.57 2.71
C THR A 4 14.08 13.49 2.37
N MET A 5 12.96 13.44 3.11
CA MET A 5 11.83 12.56 2.85
C MET A 5 10.57 13.37 2.56
N ILE A 6 9.82 12.94 1.56
CA ILE A 6 8.58 13.60 1.14
C ILE A 6 7.51 12.53 0.90
N ASP A 7 6.30 12.73 1.43
CA ASP A 7 5.18 11.83 1.13
C ASP A 7 4.56 12.12 -0.25
N GLY A 8 3.70 11.23 -0.72
CA GLY A 8 3.02 11.33 -2.01
C GLY A 8 2.17 12.60 -2.20
N ASN A 9 1.89 13.35 -1.12
CA ASN A 9 1.19 14.62 -1.13
C ASN A 9 2.16 15.85 -1.12
N GLY A 10 3.48 15.60 -1.15
CA GLY A 10 4.50 16.65 -1.14
C GLY A 10 4.87 17.18 0.25
N LYS A 11 4.41 16.52 1.32
CA LYS A 11 4.71 16.92 2.69
C LYS A 11 6.07 16.37 3.12
N THR A 12 6.93 17.21 3.67
CA THR A 12 8.22 16.80 4.25
C THR A 12 8.00 15.96 5.51
N LEU A 13 8.72 14.86 5.58
CA LEU A 13 8.74 13.93 6.71
C LEU A 13 10.07 14.03 7.44
N SER A 14 10.08 13.70 8.73
CA SER A 14 11.30 13.69 9.56
C SER A 14 11.62 12.27 9.95
N LEU A 15 12.86 11.85 9.73
CA LEU A 15 13.37 10.56 10.19
C LEU A 15 13.05 10.31 11.66
N THR A 16 12.82 9.06 12.03
CA THR A 16 12.71 8.64 13.43
C THR A 16 14.10 8.56 14.04
N THR A 17 15.08 8.03 13.31
CA THR A 17 16.48 7.96 13.72
C THR A 17 17.42 8.10 12.52
N GLY A 18 18.62 8.60 12.75
CA GLY A 18 19.71 8.70 11.77
C GLY A 18 19.67 9.99 10.93
N PRO A 19 20.50 10.04 9.86
CA PRO A 19 21.48 9.03 9.41
C PRO A 19 22.59 8.81 10.44
N THR A 20 22.88 7.54 10.74
CA THR A 20 23.95 7.13 11.68
C THR A 20 25.00 6.34 10.92
N PHE A 21 26.27 6.72 11.04
CA PHE A 21 27.40 5.99 10.46
C PHE A 21 27.53 4.59 11.10
N LEU A 22 27.65 3.57 10.28
CA LEU A 22 27.83 2.20 10.73
C LEU A 22 29.29 1.75 10.56
N ASN A 23 29.81 1.83 9.37
CA ASN A 23 31.19 1.42 9.02
C ASN A 23 31.61 2.00 7.67
N SER A 24 32.89 1.74 7.33
CA SER A 24 33.41 1.99 5.99
C SER A 24 34.21 0.79 5.49
N SER A 25 34.30 0.61 4.17
CA SER A 25 34.89 -0.57 3.51
C SER A 25 36.38 -0.73 3.75
N LEU A 26 37.11 0.36 4.02
CA LEU A 26 38.53 0.38 4.31
C LEU A 26 38.87 0.79 5.75
N GLY A 27 37.87 0.82 6.62
CA GLY A 27 38.04 1.05 8.06
C GLY A 27 38.27 2.50 8.49
N SER A 28 37.97 3.47 7.63
CA SER A 28 38.07 4.89 8.00
C SER A 28 36.92 5.28 8.95
N SER A 29 37.18 6.25 9.80
CA SER A 29 36.17 6.84 10.69
C SER A 29 35.19 7.72 9.90
N GLN A 30 34.03 7.96 10.47
CA GLN A 30 33.03 8.87 9.94
C GLN A 30 33.67 10.21 9.53
N GLY A 31 33.37 10.66 8.30
CA GLY A 31 33.85 11.93 7.77
C GLY A 31 35.25 11.90 7.16
N ASN A 32 35.96 10.79 7.19
CA ASN A 32 37.33 10.66 6.65
C ASN A 32 37.42 9.45 5.71
N LEU A 33 36.88 9.59 4.50
CA LEU A 33 36.91 8.51 3.52
C LEU A 33 38.14 8.62 2.62
N LYS A 34 38.71 7.48 2.28
CA LYS A 34 39.77 7.35 1.26
C LYS A 34 39.14 7.23 -0.12
N VAL A 35 39.94 7.48 -1.14
CA VAL A 35 39.49 7.30 -2.53
C VAL A 35 39.10 5.82 -2.76
N GLY A 36 37.91 5.62 -3.31
CA GLY A 36 37.30 4.31 -3.55
C GLY A 36 36.70 3.65 -2.30
N GLU A 37 36.67 4.31 -1.16
CA GLU A 37 36.05 3.79 0.06
C GLU A 37 34.57 4.07 0.10
N ILE A 38 33.79 3.09 0.56
CA ILE A 38 32.36 3.17 0.73
C ILE A 38 32.01 3.28 2.22
N ALA A 39 31.28 4.29 2.63
CA ALA A 39 30.74 4.42 3.97
C ALA A 39 29.26 3.98 4.00
N THR A 40 28.90 3.20 5.02
CA THR A 40 27.55 2.72 5.24
C THR A 40 26.90 3.48 6.38
N TYR A 41 25.70 3.95 6.14
CA TYR A 41 24.84 4.63 7.13
C TYR A 41 23.52 3.89 7.28
N SER A 42 22.87 4.08 8.43
CA SER A 42 21.49 3.63 8.65
C SER A 42 20.61 4.79 9.06
N ALA A 43 19.37 4.75 8.60
CA ALA A 43 18.31 5.64 9.02
C ALA A 43 17.01 4.84 9.19
N SER A 44 16.08 5.33 9.99
CA SER A 44 14.76 4.74 10.09
C SER A 44 13.67 5.79 10.10
N TYR A 45 12.53 5.43 9.52
CA TYR A 45 11.29 6.19 9.57
C TYR A 45 10.15 5.28 10.00
N ARG A 46 9.32 5.75 10.93
CA ARG A 46 8.12 5.03 11.34
C ARG A 46 6.94 5.51 10.54
N ILE A 47 6.38 4.63 9.70
CA ILE A 47 5.19 4.89 8.89
C ILE A 47 4.00 5.24 9.79
N LYS A 48 3.22 6.24 9.41
CA LYS A 48 2.01 6.74 10.06
C LYS A 48 0.81 6.55 9.14
N SER A 49 -0.40 6.64 9.69
CA SER A 49 -1.64 6.51 8.89
C SER A 49 -1.71 7.50 7.73
N ALA A 50 -1.24 8.73 7.93
CA ALA A 50 -1.20 9.75 6.87
C ALA A 50 -0.28 9.38 5.70
N ASP A 51 0.79 8.61 5.95
CA ASP A 51 1.72 8.17 4.92
C ASP A 51 1.08 7.05 4.06
N VAL A 52 0.25 6.22 4.70
CA VAL A 52 -0.57 5.21 4.00
C VAL A 52 -1.58 5.89 3.08
N GLU A 53 -2.25 6.95 3.54
CA GLU A 53 -3.18 7.75 2.73
C GLU A 53 -2.46 8.45 1.57
N ALA A 54 -1.20 8.86 1.77
CA ALA A 54 -0.38 9.46 0.72
C ALA A 54 0.13 8.44 -0.31
N GLY A 55 0.20 7.16 0.05
CA GLY A 55 0.51 6.03 -0.82
C GLY A 55 1.97 5.85 -1.20
N THR A 56 2.81 6.88 -1.10
CA THR A 56 4.25 6.81 -1.42
C THR A 56 5.08 7.66 -0.47
N ILE A 57 6.34 7.28 -0.32
CA ILE A 57 7.39 8.09 0.29
C ILE A 57 8.58 8.11 -0.66
N ASP A 58 9.07 9.31 -0.97
CA ASP A 58 10.29 9.56 -1.73
C ASP A 58 11.39 9.98 -0.76
N ASN A 59 12.57 9.39 -0.89
CA ASN A 59 13.75 9.71 -0.08
C ASN A 59 14.94 10.07 -0.95
N SER A 60 15.63 11.13 -0.60
CA SER A 60 16.91 11.55 -1.18
C SER A 60 17.87 11.94 -0.09
N VAL A 61 19.16 11.72 -0.32
CA VAL A 61 20.24 12.10 0.59
C VAL A 61 21.26 12.98 -0.12
N LEU A 62 21.49 14.17 0.38
CA LEU A 62 22.59 15.02 -0.07
C LEU A 62 23.84 14.71 0.73
N GLY A 63 24.86 14.19 0.06
CA GLY A 63 26.22 14.03 0.57
C GLY A 63 27.02 15.31 0.37
N LYS A 64 27.74 15.75 1.42
CA LYS A 64 28.69 16.87 1.32
C LYS A 64 30.01 16.48 1.94
N SER A 65 31.10 16.84 1.27
CA SER A 65 32.47 16.65 1.74
C SER A 65 33.39 17.77 1.24
N ILE A 66 34.56 17.86 1.81
CA ILE A 66 35.62 18.77 1.36
C ILE A 66 36.79 17.91 0.88
N SER A 67 37.22 18.18 -0.35
CA SER A 67 38.40 17.55 -0.93
C SER A 67 39.64 17.92 -0.11
N GLN A 68 40.40 16.90 0.32
CA GLN A 68 41.68 17.09 1.03
C GLN A 68 42.77 17.60 0.11
N PHE A 69 42.56 17.53 -1.21
CA PHE A 69 43.59 17.91 -2.21
C PHE A 69 43.60 19.40 -2.47
N ASP A 70 42.41 20.03 -2.61
CA ASP A 70 42.26 21.42 -3.07
C ASP A 70 41.30 22.25 -2.22
N ASN A 71 40.77 21.68 -1.14
CA ASN A 71 39.73 22.24 -0.28
C ASN A 71 38.42 22.62 -1.01
N SER A 72 38.18 22.03 -2.17
CA SER A 72 36.91 22.21 -2.88
C SER A 72 35.76 21.50 -2.17
N LEU A 73 34.57 22.08 -2.23
CA LEU A 73 33.33 21.41 -1.80
C LEU A 73 32.94 20.38 -2.85
N VAL A 74 32.69 19.18 -2.38
CA VAL A 74 32.13 18.07 -3.18
C VAL A 74 30.73 17.78 -2.66
N GLU A 75 29.75 17.84 -3.52
CA GLU A 75 28.35 17.55 -3.21
C GLU A 75 27.80 16.56 -4.22
N ASP A 76 26.92 15.68 -3.75
CA ASP A 76 26.25 14.70 -4.58
C ASP A 76 24.90 14.32 -3.96
N ILE A 77 23.87 14.11 -4.80
CA ILE A 77 22.56 13.67 -4.38
C ILE A 77 22.44 12.18 -4.66
N SER A 78 21.79 11.46 -3.77
CA SER A 78 21.59 10.03 -3.92
C SER A 78 20.76 9.70 -5.15
N ASP A 79 21.13 8.60 -5.78
CA ASP A 79 20.42 7.93 -6.85
C ASP A 79 19.69 6.69 -6.30
N ASN A 80 18.57 6.31 -6.90
CA ASN A 80 17.80 5.11 -6.52
C ASN A 80 18.45 3.81 -7.02
N GLY A 81 19.38 3.90 -7.99
CA GLY A 81 20.09 2.77 -8.60
C GLY A 81 19.27 2.04 -9.67
N ASP A 82 18.18 2.62 -10.15
CA ASP A 82 17.34 2.06 -11.24
C ASP A 82 17.41 2.94 -12.50
N ASP A 83 18.35 2.66 -13.38
CA ASP A 83 18.53 3.35 -14.66
C ASP A 83 17.46 2.99 -15.71
N THR A 84 16.51 2.11 -15.41
CA THR A 84 15.52 1.61 -16.38
C THR A 84 14.35 2.56 -16.58
N ASP A 85 14.15 3.53 -15.70
CA ASP A 85 13.11 4.54 -15.77
C ASP A 85 13.48 5.77 -16.61
N ASN A 86 14.66 5.77 -17.25
CA ASN A 86 15.29 6.85 -18.02
C ASN A 86 15.80 8.03 -17.17
N ASN A 87 15.91 7.88 -15.88
CA ASN A 87 16.71 8.75 -15.01
C ASN A 87 17.93 7.98 -14.52
N THR A 88 19.10 8.53 -14.64
CA THR A 88 20.37 7.85 -14.35
C THR A 88 21.18 8.57 -13.29
N VAL A 89 20.66 9.65 -12.75
CA VAL A 89 21.35 10.48 -11.74
C VAL A 89 20.34 11.24 -10.88
N ASP A 90 20.64 11.40 -9.61
CA ASP A 90 19.99 12.33 -8.67
C ASP A 90 18.49 12.12 -8.45
N ASP A 91 17.97 10.91 -8.64
CA ASP A 91 16.57 10.65 -8.42
C ASP A 91 16.28 10.00 -7.05
N PRO A 92 15.10 10.30 -6.48
CA PRO A 92 14.76 9.78 -5.15
C PRO A 92 14.40 8.31 -5.17
N THR A 93 14.78 7.59 -4.13
CA THR A 93 14.24 6.25 -3.88
C THR A 93 12.77 6.33 -3.49
N ARG A 94 11.88 5.80 -4.34
CA ARG A 94 10.45 5.74 -4.09
C ARG A 94 10.03 4.46 -3.41
N THR A 95 9.35 4.58 -2.28
CA THR A 95 8.71 3.47 -1.58
C THR A 95 7.20 3.58 -1.68
N PHE A 96 6.55 2.56 -2.24
CA PHE A 96 5.09 2.46 -2.25
C PHE A 96 4.61 1.93 -0.91
N ILE A 97 3.63 2.62 -0.32
CA ILE A 97 3.02 2.22 0.95
C ILE A 97 1.60 1.74 0.65
N THR A 98 1.41 0.43 0.77
CA THR A 98 0.09 -0.19 0.63
C THR A 98 -0.39 -0.65 2.00
N PHE A 99 -1.61 -0.29 2.36
CA PHE A 99 -2.27 -0.86 3.52
C PHE A 99 -2.97 -2.15 3.09
N THR A 100 -2.48 -3.27 3.59
CA THR A 100 -3.18 -4.55 3.53
C THR A 100 -3.84 -4.78 4.89
N PRO A 101 -5.17 -4.66 5.03
CA PRO A 101 -5.82 -4.94 6.29
C PRO A 101 -5.57 -6.41 6.69
N GLU A 102 -5.16 -6.64 7.91
CA GLU A 102 -5.01 -7.98 8.49
C GLU A 102 -6.36 -8.59 8.92
N TYR A 103 -7.46 -7.86 8.74
CA TYR A 103 -8.81 -8.27 9.14
C TYR A 103 -9.82 -7.91 8.05
N LEU A 104 -10.94 -8.61 8.08
CA LEU A 104 -12.09 -8.31 7.22
C LEU A 104 -12.98 -7.25 7.87
N GLU A 105 -13.33 -6.22 7.12
CA GLU A 105 -14.37 -5.26 7.51
C GLU A 105 -15.61 -5.49 6.64
N ILE A 106 -16.74 -5.78 7.28
CA ILE A 106 -17.97 -6.16 6.57
C ILE A 106 -18.98 -5.04 6.64
N PHE A 107 -19.42 -4.54 5.49
CA PHE A 107 -20.42 -3.48 5.39
C PHE A 107 -21.81 -4.10 5.29
N ASN A 108 -22.64 -3.85 6.31
CA ASN A 108 -23.96 -4.51 6.49
C ASN A 108 -25.11 -3.88 5.69
N LEU A 109 -24.81 -2.99 4.74
CA LEU A 109 -25.82 -2.35 3.89
C LEU A 109 -25.53 -2.62 2.42
N VAL A 110 -26.56 -3.07 1.69
CA VAL A 110 -26.51 -3.26 0.24
C VAL A 110 -27.72 -2.59 -0.40
N THR A 111 -27.47 -1.57 -1.24
CA THR A 111 -28.49 -0.79 -1.96
C THR A 111 -28.21 -0.79 -3.46
N PRO A 112 -28.47 -1.88 -4.17
CA PRO A 112 -28.03 -2.06 -5.56
C PRO A 112 -28.89 -1.24 -6.55
N ASN A 113 -28.78 0.09 -6.49
CA ASN A 113 -29.53 1.04 -7.32
C ASN A 113 -28.70 1.63 -8.47
N GLY A 114 -27.37 1.37 -8.49
CA GLY A 114 -26.45 1.82 -9.53
C GLY A 114 -25.94 3.24 -9.34
N ASP A 115 -26.00 3.78 -8.11
CA ASP A 115 -25.49 5.12 -7.77
C ASP A 115 -23.99 5.12 -7.39
N GLY A 116 -23.36 3.95 -7.34
CA GLY A 116 -21.97 3.76 -6.95
C GLY A 116 -21.74 3.59 -5.45
N LEU A 117 -22.79 3.64 -4.63
CA LEU A 117 -22.71 3.51 -3.18
C LEU A 117 -23.45 2.25 -2.71
N ASN A 118 -22.76 1.35 -2.02
CA ASN A 118 -23.33 0.11 -1.48
C ASN A 118 -24.08 -0.76 -2.53
N ASP A 119 -23.69 -0.67 -3.80
CA ASP A 119 -24.35 -1.41 -4.88
C ASP A 119 -24.12 -2.93 -4.79
N PHE A 120 -23.18 -3.36 -3.99
CA PHE A 120 -22.90 -4.77 -3.69
C PHE A 120 -22.50 -4.94 -2.22
N PHE A 121 -22.47 -6.19 -1.77
CA PHE A 121 -22.02 -6.54 -0.43
C PHE A 121 -20.50 -6.40 -0.35
N GLU A 122 -20.01 -5.36 0.29
CA GLU A 122 -18.59 -5.07 0.40
C GLU A 122 -17.99 -5.77 1.61
N ILE A 123 -16.86 -6.47 1.38
CA ILE A 123 -16.01 -7.09 2.40
C ILE A 123 -14.61 -6.54 2.21
N ARG A 124 -14.28 -5.43 2.86
CA ARG A 124 -12.97 -4.82 2.75
C ARG A 124 -11.89 -5.73 3.31
N GLY A 125 -10.78 -5.86 2.59
CA GLY A 125 -9.67 -6.74 2.96
C GLY A 125 -9.82 -8.18 2.46
N VAL A 126 -10.94 -8.53 1.78
CA VAL A 126 -11.18 -9.89 1.29
C VAL A 126 -10.11 -10.35 0.28
N GLU A 127 -9.49 -9.42 -0.43
CA GLU A 127 -8.39 -9.65 -1.38
C GLU A 127 -7.14 -10.27 -0.73
N ASN A 128 -6.97 -10.11 0.58
CA ASN A 128 -5.87 -10.69 1.35
C ASN A 128 -6.15 -12.10 1.85
N PHE A 129 -7.37 -12.60 1.65
CA PHE A 129 -7.82 -13.92 2.10
C PHE A 129 -8.22 -14.77 0.88
N PRO A 130 -7.25 -15.37 0.17
CA PRO A 130 -7.56 -16.28 -0.93
C PRO A 130 -8.33 -17.49 -0.39
N ASN A 131 -9.24 -18.01 -1.19
CA ASN A 131 -10.16 -19.09 -0.84
C ASN A 131 -11.27 -18.69 0.16
N THR A 132 -11.60 -17.40 0.24
CA THR A 132 -12.76 -16.95 1.02
C THR A 132 -14.04 -17.56 0.46
N PHE A 133 -14.84 -18.13 1.33
CA PHE A 133 -16.15 -18.69 0.99
C PHE A 133 -17.25 -17.83 1.63
N VAL A 134 -18.20 -17.35 0.82
CA VAL A 134 -19.29 -16.49 1.30
C VAL A 134 -20.64 -17.12 0.97
N ARG A 135 -21.48 -17.26 1.98
CA ARG A 135 -22.88 -17.68 1.86
C ARG A 135 -23.81 -16.62 2.42
N ILE A 136 -24.90 -16.36 1.72
CA ILE A 136 -25.93 -15.41 2.16
C ILE A 136 -27.28 -16.14 2.19
N TYR A 137 -27.98 -15.96 3.28
CA TYR A 137 -29.28 -16.59 3.58
C TYR A 137 -30.34 -15.54 3.80
N ASN A 138 -31.57 -15.81 3.40
CA ASN A 138 -32.70 -14.99 3.78
C ASN A 138 -33.12 -15.27 5.25
N ARG A 139 -34.13 -14.50 5.73
CA ARG A 139 -34.64 -14.63 7.12
C ARG A 139 -35.18 -16.02 7.48
N TRP A 140 -35.47 -16.87 6.52
CA TRP A 140 -35.94 -18.25 6.73
C TRP A 140 -34.83 -19.29 6.61
N GLY A 141 -33.57 -18.85 6.54
CA GLY A 141 -32.42 -19.75 6.41
C GLY A 141 -32.27 -20.35 5.01
N VAL A 142 -32.96 -19.82 3.99
CA VAL A 142 -32.82 -20.29 2.62
C VAL A 142 -31.59 -19.63 2.00
N LEU A 143 -30.69 -20.42 1.45
CA LEU A 143 -29.50 -19.95 0.74
C LEU A 143 -29.91 -19.19 -0.53
N VAL A 144 -29.49 -17.93 -0.63
CA VAL A 144 -29.80 -17.06 -1.78
C VAL A 144 -28.57 -16.74 -2.62
N PHE A 145 -27.36 -16.85 -2.03
CA PHE A 145 -26.10 -16.63 -2.75
C PHE A 145 -24.99 -17.46 -2.10
N GLU A 146 -24.13 -18.03 -2.92
CA GLU A 146 -22.86 -18.59 -2.47
C GLU A 146 -21.78 -18.40 -3.54
N THR A 147 -20.55 -18.22 -3.09
CA THR A 147 -19.37 -18.17 -3.95
C THR A 147 -18.11 -18.51 -3.18
N GLU A 148 -17.14 -19.02 -3.91
CA GLU A 148 -15.74 -19.13 -3.48
C GLU A 148 -14.96 -17.92 -4.05
N ASN A 149 -13.86 -17.55 -3.37
CA ASN A 149 -12.99 -16.46 -3.80
C ASN A 149 -13.78 -15.16 -4.01
N TYR A 150 -14.52 -14.74 -2.97
CA TYR A 150 -15.29 -13.49 -3.01
C TYR A 150 -14.42 -12.31 -3.38
N GLU A 151 -14.93 -11.38 -4.19
CA GLU A 151 -14.21 -10.17 -4.60
C GLU A 151 -15.10 -8.95 -4.63
N ASN A 152 -14.55 -7.77 -4.29
CA ASN A 152 -15.24 -6.49 -4.32
C ASN A 152 -15.21 -5.88 -5.74
N ASN A 153 -15.81 -6.57 -6.70
CA ASN A 153 -15.86 -6.11 -8.10
C ASN A 153 -17.29 -6.20 -8.63
N ALA A 154 -17.91 -5.04 -8.87
CA ALA A 154 -19.29 -4.96 -9.38
C ALA A 154 -19.51 -5.67 -10.73
N ALA A 155 -18.47 -5.82 -11.54
CA ALA A 155 -18.55 -6.55 -12.80
C ALA A 155 -18.48 -8.08 -12.63
N SER A 156 -17.99 -8.55 -11.48
CA SER A 156 -17.83 -9.96 -11.19
C SER A 156 -19.16 -10.65 -10.91
N ASP A 157 -19.22 -11.95 -11.19
CA ASP A 157 -20.30 -12.83 -10.76
C ASP A 157 -20.06 -13.44 -9.37
N ARG A 158 -18.86 -13.23 -8.79
CA ARG A 158 -18.47 -13.66 -7.43
C ARG A 158 -18.85 -12.64 -6.35
N VAL A 159 -19.47 -11.53 -6.69
CA VAL A 159 -19.95 -10.50 -5.76
C VAL A 159 -21.47 -10.55 -5.62
N PHE A 160 -21.99 -10.33 -4.40
CA PHE A 160 -23.43 -10.27 -4.15
C PHE A 160 -23.99 -8.88 -4.46
N LYS A 161 -24.91 -8.79 -5.41
CA LYS A 161 -25.57 -7.57 -5.89
C LYS A 161 -27.08 -7.58 -5.64
N GLY A 162 -27.55 -8.29 -4.62
CA GLY A 162 -28.98 -8.39 -4.33
C GLY A 162 -29.79 -9.28 -5.29
N PHE A 163 -29.12 -10.13 -6.06
CA PHE A 163 -29.79 -11.15 -6.90
C PHE A 163 -29.58 -12.54 -6.32
N SER A 164 -30.59 -13.39 -6.46
CA SER A 164 -30.47 -14.78 -6.01
C SER A 164 -29.69 -15.62 -7.03
N LYS A 165 -28.73 -16.38 -6.52
CA LYS A 165 -28.04 -17.49 -7.22
C LYS A 165 -28.37 -18.85 -6.58
N GLY A 166 -29.26 -18.86 -5.59
CA GLY A 166 -29.66 -20.10 -4.89
C GLY A 166 -30.50 -21.03 -5.75
N ARG A 167 -30.34 -22.36 -5.52
CA ARG A 167 -31.04 -23.41 -6.29
C ARG A 167 -32.55 -23.43 -6.14
N ILE A 168 -33.12 -22.71 -5.20
CA ILE A 168 -34.56 -22.78 -4.83
C ILE A 168 -35.31 -21.47 -5.19
N THR A 169 -34.74 -20.62 -6.00
CA THR A 169 -35.42 -19.38 -6.39
C THR A 169 -36.18 -19.56 -7.69
N ILE A 170 -37.45 -19.21 -7.67
CA ILE A 170 -38.40 -19.37 -8.80
C ILE A 170 -38.01 -18.49 -10.00
N GLN A 171 -37.16 -17.47 -9.82
CA GLN A 171 -36.66 -16.60 -10.88
C GLN A 171 -35.22 -16.13 -10.56
N GLN A 172 -34.25 -16.69 -11.22
CA GLN A 172 -32.80 -16.40 -11.00
C GLN A 172 -32.36 -14.96 -11.29
N ASN A 173 -33.09 -14.20 -12.07
CA ASN A 173 -32.71 -12.84 -12.47
C ASN A 173 -33.54 -11.74 -11.78
N LYS A 174 -34.31 -12.09 -10.75
CA LYS A 174 -35.10 -11.12 -9.99
C LYS A 174 -34.34 -10.65 -8.76
N ARG A 175 -34.40 -9.34 -8.50
CA ARG A 175 -33.87 -8.79 -7.23
C ARG A 175 -34.55 -9.41 -6.03
N LEU A 176 -33.76 -9.69 -5.02
CA LEU A 176 -34.28 -10.14 -3.74
C LEU A 176 -35.09 -9.02 -3.07
N PRO A 177 -36.15 -9.36 -2.30
CA PRO A 177 -36.92 -8.40 -1.55
C PRO A 177 -36.06 -7.62 -0.56
N VAL A 178 -36.45 -6.38 -0.27
CA VAL A 178 -35.84 -5.62 0.83
C VAL A 178 -36.08 -6.35 2.15
N GLY A 179 -35.05 -6.51 2.94
CA GLY A 179 -35.13 -7.20 4.22
C GLY A 179 -33.76 -7.55 4.81
N THR A 180 -33.77 -8.25 5.92
CA THR A 180 -32.57 -8.75 6.58
C THR A 180 -32.14 -10.05 5.97
N TYR A 181 -30.84 -10.16 5.70
CA TYR A 181 -30.14 -11.35 5.23
C TYR A 181 -29.01 -11.66 6.19
N TYR A 182 -28.66 -12.92 6.30
CA TYR A 182 -27.57 -13.40 7.15
C TYR A 182 -26.45 -13.93 6.27
N TYR A 183 -25.21 -13.69 6.64
CA TYR A 183 -24.04 -14.19 5.92
C TYR A 183 -23.14 -15.03 6.82
N ILE A 184 -22.41 -15.93 6.21
CA ILE A 184 -21.35 -16.76 6.81
C ILE A 184 -20.16 -16.74 5.87
#